data_24dc0e10b5667012862cd474776c31d5
#
_entry.id   24dc0e10b5667012862cd474776c31d5
#
_cell.length_a   1.000
_cell.length_b   1.000
_cell.length_c   1.000
_cell.angle_alpha   90.00
_cell.angle_beta   90.00
_cell.angle_gamma   90.00
#
_symmetry.space_group_name_H-M   'P 1'
#
loop_
_entity.id
_entity.type
_entity.pdbx_description
1 polymer ?
#
loop_
_entity_poly.entity_id
_entity_poly.type
_entity_poly.pdbx_seq_one_letter_code
_entity_poly.pdbx_strand_id
1 'polypeptide(L)'
;VPENDKWWGKGFTEWTNVKSAKPVFKGHYQPRVPLNKNYYDLTDVKALKWQADIAQKYGIYGFCYYHYWFDGHMLMEKPMELMLANPEVDLPFCICWANENWTKAWAQHSKKILISQTYGDREDWKNHFFYLLQFFKDKRYIYENGKPLFVIYRPELIPTLREMLEYWNKLAMENGLKGISYMYQQHDYDHTKADTGDLFDYSIEYQPGRVKGYYPKFPKKEQQKCHPFITIRIGLNLIVNKLHLKQTKLSSICYDYDDAWKRILSIKPQDEKAVPGAFVDWDNTPRYKSRASIYQGVTPAKFEKYLAKQIIHAREDYHKDMIFMFAWNEWGEGGYLEPDEKYGYGMLKAVYRALKKTGELENERL
;
A
#
# COMPACT_ATOMS: atom_id res chain seq x y z
N VAL A 1 4.43 9.33 17.01
CA VAL A 1 5.18 8.17 17.56
C VAL A 1 6.43 8.71 18.21
N PRO A 2 6.83 8.28 19.43
CA PRO A 2 8.01 8.80 20.16
C PRO A 2 9.29 8.75 19.32
N GLU A 3 9.47 7.71 18.52
CA GLU A 3 10.59 7.54 17.59
C GLU A 3 10.62 8.63 16.53
N ASN A 4 9.46 8.99 15.97
CA ASN A 4 9.36 10.07 14.98
C ASN A 4 9.79 11.41 15.59
N ASP A 5 9.38 11.69 16.82
CA ASP A 5 9.77 12.89 17.54
C ASP A 5 11.30 12.96 17.74
N LYS A 6 11.93 11.82 18.05
CA LYS A 6 13.39 11.70 18.17
C LYS A 6 14.13 11.93 16.85
N TRP A 7 13.58 11.48 15.73
CA TRP A 7 14.26 11.51 14.44
C TRP A 7 13.96 12.75 13.60
N TRP A 8 12.77 13.33 13.73
CA TRP A 8 12.29 14.43 12.89
C TRP A 8 11.81 15.65 13.67
N GLY A 9 11.84 15.61 15.01
CA GLY A 9 11.40 16.69 15.88
C GLY A 9 9.99 16.49 16.44
N LYS A 10 9.77 17.09 17.59
CA LYS A 10 8.52 16.95 18.37
C LYS A 10 7.27 17.27 17.53
N GLY A 11 6.30 16.38 17.57
CA GLY A 11 5.02 16.52 16.88
C GLY A 11 5.06 16.19 15.38
N PHE A 12 6.13 15.55 14.89
CA PHE A 12 6.22 15.13 13.50
C PHE A 12 5.20 14.01 13.20
N THR A 13 4.42 14.22 12.15
CA THR A 13 3.51 13.23 11.57
C THR A 13 3.64 13.25 10.04
N GLU A 14 3.06 12.29 9.33
CA GLU A 14 3.02 12.31 7.87
C GLU A 14 2.30 13.57 7.34
N TRP A 15 1.36 14.12 8.09
CA TRP A 15 0.71 15.41 7.78
C TRP A 15 1.70 16.56 7.66
N THR A 16 2.85 16.50 8.35
CA THR A 16 3.93 17.51 8.22
C THR A 16 4.49 17.52 6.80
N ASN A 17 4.73 16.33 6.23
CA ASN A 17 5.19 16.18 4.85
C ASN A 17 4.12 16.64 3.86
N VAL A 18 2.88 16.18 4.04
CA VAL A 18 1.73 16.49 3.18
C VAL A 18 1.48 17.99 3.13
N LYS A 19 1.38 18.67 4.28
CA LYS A 19 1.15 20.13 4.37
C LYS A 19 2.28 20.96 3.77
N SER A 20 3.52 20.46 3.84
CA SER A 20 4.70 21.18 3.35
C SER A 20 5.01 20.92 1.86
N ALA A 21 4.30 20.00 1.23
CA ALA A 21 4.49 19.68 -0.19
C ALA A 21 4.26 20.89 -1.09
N LYS A 22 5.03 20.98 -2.16
CA LYS A 22 4.94 22.09 -3.14
C LYS A 22 4.84 21.54 -4.55
N PRO A 23 4.14 22.24 -5.45
CA PRO A 23 4.15 21.91 -6.86
C PRO A 23 5.58 21.83 -7.40
N VAL A 24 5.90 20.77 -8.17
CA VAL A 24 7.21 20.59 -8.81
C VAL A 24 7.20 20.98 -10.29
N PHE A 25 6.02 21.24 -10.85
CA PHE A 25 5.81 21.82 -12.17
C PHE A 25 4.48 22.62 -12.23
N LYS A 26 4.26 23.39 -13.29
CA LYS A 26 3.03 24.18 -13.47
C LYS A 26 1.79 23.27 -13.58
N GLY A 27 0.78 23.54 -12.77
CA GLY A 27 -0.47 22.73 -12.74
C GLY A 27 -0.39 21.46 -11.89
N HIS A 28 0.74 21.19 -11.23
CA HIS A 28 0.84 20.08 -10.29
C HIS A 28 0.06 20.37 -9.01
N TYR A 29 -0.85 19.45 -8.65
CA TYR A 29 -1.72 19.59 -7.48
C TYR A 29 -0.99 19.16 -6.20
N GLN A 30 -0.39 20.12 -5.53
CA GLN A 30 0.21 19.98 -4.19
C GLN A 30 0.13 21.35 -3.46
N PRO A 31 -0.03 21.38 -2.13
CA PRO A 31 -0.25 20.23 -1.26
C PRO A 31 -1.64 19.62 -1.47
N ARG A 32 -1.78 18.32 -1.22
CA ARG A 32 -3.08 17.66 -1.16
C ARG A 32 -3.72 17.92 0.20
N VAL A 33 -5.00 18.25 0.22
CA VAL A 33 -5.71 18.67 1.43
C VAL A 33 -6.88 17.73 1.66
N PRO A 34 -6.97 17.08 2.83
CA PRO A 34 -8.14 16.29 3.17
C PRO A 34 -9.38 17.17 3.26
N LEU A 35 -10.53 16.62 2.91
CA LEU A 35 -11.80 17.34 2.92
C LEU A 35 -12.05 17.96 4.30
N ASN A 36 -12.48 19.24 4.31
CA ASN A 36 -12.66 20.04 5.52
C ASN A 36 -11.39 20.17 6.39
N LYS A 37 -10.21 19.98 5.77
CA LYS A 37 -8.91 19.98 6.46
C LYS A 37 -8.85 18.97 7.62
N ASN A 38 -9.51 17.82 7.47
CA ASN A 38 -9.55 16.76 8.47
C ASN A 38 -8.19 16.04 8.56
N TYR A 39 -7.21 16.67 9.17
CA TYR A 39 -5.90 16.10 9.49
C TYR A 39 -6.00 15.29 10.79
N TYR A 40 -6.68 14.15 10.71
CA TYR A 40 -7.00 13.30 11.85
C TYR A 40 -5.76 12.71 12.54
N ASP A 41 -5.96 12.22 13.75
CA ASP A 41 -5.01 11.39 14.50
C ASP A 41 -5.56 9.96 14.55
N LEU A 42 -4.76 8.99 14.09
CA LEU A 42 -5.13 7.56 14.13
C LEU A 42 -5.13 6.97 15.55
N THR A 43 -4.72 7.72 16.56
CA THR A 43 -4.90 7.36 17.97
C THR A 43 -6.23 7.87 18.56
N ASP A 44 -7.08 8.46 17.73
CA ASP A 44 -8.47 8.80 18.07
C ASP A 44 -9.42 7.75 17.46
N VAL A 45 -10.14 7.02 18.32
CA VAL A 45 -11.14 6.04 17.92
C VAL A 45 -12.21 6.61 16.98
N LYS A 46 -12.56 7.91 17.16
CA LYS A 46 -13.51 8.58 16.26
C LYS A 46 -13.01 8.64 14.82
N ALA A 47 -11.70 8.81 14.63
CA ALA A 47 -11.11 8.79 13.30
C ALA A 47 -11.20 7.40 12.69
N LEU A 48 -10.88 6.34 13.44
CA LEU A 48 -10.99 4.95 12.99
C LEU A 48 -12.43 4.57 12.65
N LYS A 49 -13.38 4.96 13.52
CA LYS A 49 -14.79 4.72 13.26
C LYS A 49 -15.28 5.44 12.00
N TRP A 50 -14.93 6.71 11.84
CA TRP A 50 -15.27 7.48 10.63
C TRP A 50 -14.70 6.82 9.37
N GLN A 51 -13.46 6.33 9.41
CA GLN A 51 -12.84 5.61 8.29
C GLN A 51 -13.62 4.32 7.96
N ALA A 52 -13.96 3.52 8.97
CA ALA A 52 -14.73 2.30 8.80
C ALA A 52 -16.13 2.58 8.23
N ASP A 53 -16.85 3.57 8.77
CA ASP A 53 -18.21 3.93 8.33
C ASP A 53 -18.24 4.36 6.86
N ILE A 54 -17.29 5.22 6.43
CA ILE A 54 -17.25 5.65 5.04
C ILE A 54 -16.73 4.56 4.10
N ALA A 55 -15.79 3.72 4.54
CA ALA A 55 -15.33 2.59 3.75
C ALA A 55 -16.48 1.62 3.46
N GLN A 56 -17.22 1.22 4.49
CA GLN A 56 -18.38 0.35 4.37
C GLN A 56 -19.47 0.97 3.50
N LYS A 57 -19.76 2.26 3.68
CA LYS A 57 -20.76 3.00 2.88
C LYS A 57 -20.47 2.92 1.38
N TYR A 58 -19.21 2.96 0.97
CA TYR A 58 -18.81 2.96 -0.44
C TYR A 58 -18.40 1.59 -0.97
N GLY A 59 -18.64 0.51 -0.21
CA GLY A 59 -18.41 -0.87 -0.66
C GLY A 59 -16.99 -1.37 -0.54
N ILE A 60 -16.15 -0.71 0.26
CA ILE A 60 -14.85 -1.26 0.64
C ILE A 60 -15.11 -2.42 1.60
N TYR A 61 -14.60 -3.59 1.26
CA TYR A 61 -14.80 -4.81 2.05
C TYR A 61 -14.07 -4.75 3.39
N GLY A 62 -12.80 -4.33 3.40
CA GLY A 62 -12.00 -4.30 4.61
C GLY A 62 -10.67 -3.59 4.42
N PHE A 63 -9.90 -3.50 5.50
CA PHE A 63 -8.57 -2.92 5.50
C PHE A 63 -7.48 -3.97 5.70
N CYS A 64 -6.35 -3.80 5.02
CA CYS A 64 -5.11 -4.51 5.28
C CYS A 64 -4.19 -3.57 6.07
N TYR A 65 -4.09 -3.76 7.39
CA TYR A 65 -3.28 -2.92 8.26
C TYR A 65 -1.80 -3.27 8.14
N TYR A 66 -0.94 -2.27 7.91
CA TYR A 66 0.50 -2.46 8.04
C TYR A 66 0.89 -2.57 9.51
N HIS A 67 1.62 -3.62 9.82
CA HIS A 67 2.16 -3.97 11.13
C HIS A 67 3.69 -3.98 11.06
N TYR A 68 4.33 -3.43 12.08
CA TYR A 68 5.78 -3.31 12.15
C TYR A 68 6.28 -4.01 13.41
N TRP A 69 7.04 -5.06 13.23
CA TRP A 69 7.65 -5.86 14.28
C TRP A 69 9.15 -6.01 14.03
N PHE A 70 9.97 -5.58 14.97
CA PHE A 70 11.43 -5.56 14.92
C PHE A 70 11.97 -6.28 16.15
N ASP A 71 11.92 -7.62 16.17
CA ASP A 71 12.43 -8.43 17.29
C ASP A 71 11.88 -7.95 18.65
N GLY A 72 10.54 -7.98 18.79
CA GLY A 72 9.83 -7.54 19.99
C GLY A 72 9.59 -6.04 20.09
N HIS A 73 10.25 -5.21 19.30
CA HIS A 73 9.97 -3.77 19.24
C HIS A 73 8.95 -3.46 18.13
N MET A 74 7.89 -2.75 18.49
CA MET A 74 6.82 -2.39 17.56
C MET A 74 6.80 -0.88 17.26
N LEU A 75 6.33 -0.55 16.08
CA LEU A 75 6.01 0.82 15.69
C LEU A 75 4.58 0.88 15.13
N MET A 76 3.91 2.01 15.40
CA MET A 76 2.58 2.33 14.87
C MET A 76 1.51 1.28 15.20
N GLU A 77 1.66 0.53 16.29
CA GLU A 77 0.76 -0.52 16.74
C GLU A 77 -0.59 0.04 17.24
N LYS A 78 -0.60 1.27 17.77
CA LYS A 78 -1.77 1.88 18.44
C LYS A 78 -3.05 1.91 17.60
N PRO A 79 -3.07 2.30 16.32
CA PRO A 79 -4.30 2.29 15.53
C PRO A 79 -4.95 0.90 15.46
N MET A 80 -4.15 -0.14 15.29
CA MET A 80 -4.62 -1.51 15.19
C MET A 80 -5.12 -2.04 16.55
N GLU A 81 -4.40 -1.73 17.64
CA GLU A 81 -4.83 -2.07 19.01
C GLU A 81 -6.14 -1.37 19.40
N LEU A 82 -6.27 -0.07 19.03
CA LEU A 82 -7.49 0.69 19.27
C LEU A 82 -8.66 0.13 18.45
N MET A 83 -8.45 -0.24 17.20
CA MET A 83 -9.46 -0.89 16.39
C MET A 83 -9.91 -2.21 17.04
N LEU A 84 -8.97 -3.02 17.53
CA LEU A 84 -9.29 -4.28 18.19
C LEU A 84 -10.13 -4.05 19.46
N ALA A 85 -9.75 -3.07 20.28
CA ALA A 85 -10.40 -2.75 21.55
C ALA A 85 -11.78 -2.09 21.39
N ASN A 86 -12.13 -1.61 20.19
CA ASN A 86 -13.36 -0.86 19.93
C ASN A 86 -14.21 -1.53 18.83
N PRO A 87 -15.14 -2.42 19.23
CA PRO A 87 -15.97 -3.17 18.30
C PRO A 87 -16.87 -2.33 17.38
N GLU A 88 -17.11 -1.05 17.74
CA GLU A 88 -17.83 -0.09 16.89
C GLU A 88 -17.06 0.37 15.66
N VAL A 89 -15.76 0.09 15.58
CA VAL A 89 -14.98 0.16 14.34
C VAL A 89 -15.24 -1.11 13.56
N ASP A 90 -16.46 -1.24 13.04
CA ASP A 90 -16.99 -2.48 12.47
C ASP A 90 -16.66 -2.57 10.96
N LEU A 91 -15.43 -2.94 10.65
CA LEU A 91 -14.98 -3.24 9.29
C LEU A 91 -14.06 -4.47 9.30
N PRO A 92 -14.22 -5.41 8.36
CA PRO A 92 -13.29 -6.52 8.22
C PRO A 92 -11.85 -6.06 8.01
N PHE A 93 -10.90 -6.84 8.50
CA PHE A 93 -9.49 -6.50 8.35
C PHE A 93 -8.57 -7.72 8.28
N CYS A 94 -7.41 -7.53 7.68
CA CYS A 94 -6.27 -8.42 7.80
C CYS A 94 -5.01 -7.62 8.12
N ILE A 95 -3.90 -8.30 8.34
CA ILE A 95 -2.63 -7.68 8.73
C ILE A 95 -1.57 -7.99 7.68
N CYS A 96 -0.77 -6.98 7.35
CA CYS A 96 0.43 -7.11 6.54
C CYS A 96 1.66 -6.75 7.39
N TRP A 97 2.55 -7.71 7.61
CA TRP A 97 3.84 -7.44 8.22
C TRP A 97 4.77 -6.75 7.23
N ALA A 98 4.98 -5.44 7.44
CA ALA A 98 5.89 -4.60 6.65
C ALA A 98 7.33 -4.82 7.15
N ASN A 99 7.90 -5.95 6.79
CA ASN A 99 9.16 -6.50 7.31
C ASN A 99 10.41 -5.96 6.58
N GLU A 100 10.55 -4.64 6.53
CA GLU A 100 11.73 -3.95 6.00
C GLU A 100 12.39 -3.07 7.06
N ASN A 101 13.65 -2.71 6.83
CA ASN A 101 14.33 -1.72 7.66
C ASN A 101 13.56 -0.41 7.71
N TRP A 102 13.36 0.13 8.90
CA TRP A 102 12.85 1.49 9.04
C TRP A 102 13.94 2.49 8.69
N THR A 103 13.73 3.30 7.66
CA THR A 103 14.77 4.18 7.12
C THR A 103 14.40 5.66 7.18
N LYS A 104 15.39 6.53 7.11
CA LYS A 104 15.18 7.99 7.04
C LYS A 104 14.69 8.46 5.66
N ALA A 105 14.40 7.56 4.73
CA ALA A 105 13.94 7.87 3.37
C ALA A 105 12.66 8.70 3.33
N TRP A 106 11.79 8.56 4.33
CA TRP A 106 10.47 9.21 4.42
C TRP A 106 10.52 10.73 4.53
N ALA A 107 11.65 11.31 4.99
CA ALA A 107 11.71 12.75 5.20
C ALA A 107 12.92 13.44 4.56
N GLN A 108 14.01 12.74 4.23
CA GLN A 108 15.27 13.39 3.84
C GLN A 108 16.06 12.69 2.73
N HIS A 109 15.46 11.77 1.99
CA HIS A 109 16.15 11.01 0.93
C HIS A 109 17.43 10.28 1.38
N SER A 110 17.56 10.02 2.65
CA SER A 110 18.69 9.31 3.23
C SER A 110 18.31 7.84 3.38
N LYS A 111 19.14 6.96 2.84
CA LYS A 111 19.01 5.51 3.09
C LYS A 111 19.53 5.11 4.48
N LYS A 112 19.73 6.07 5.38
CA LYS A 112 20.16 5.78 6.75
C LYS A 112 19.11 4.91 7.43
N ILE A 113 19.53 3.73 7.85
CA ILE A 113 18.70 2.83 8.66
C ILE A 113 18.53 3.46 10.04
N LEU A 114 17.29 3.55 10.51
CA LEU A 114 16.92 4.05 11.83
C LEU A 114 16.65 2.89 12.79
N ILE A 115 15.94 1.86 12.30
CA ILE A 115 15.76 0.57 12.97
C ILE A 115 16.08 -0.51 11.93
N SER A 116 16.97 -1.40 12.27
CA SER A 116 17.30 -2.56 11.43
C SER A 116 16.22 -3.61 11.61
N GLN A 117 15.70 -4.15 10.51
CA GLN A 117 14.82 -5.31 10.56
C GLN A 117 15.67 -6.54 10.86
N THR A 118 15.37 -7.19 11.95
CA THR A 118 15.84 -8.53 12.32
C THR A 118 14.65 -9.47 12.37
N TYR A 119 14.90 -10.76 12.25
CA TYR A 119 13.84 -11.76 12.18
C TYR A 119 13.86 -12.70 13.38
N GLY A 120 14.59 -12.30 14.42
CA GLY A 120 14.62 -12.95 15.71
C GLY A 120 14.99 -14.43 15.69
N ASP A 121 14.66 -15.08 16.77
CA ASP A 121 14.75 -16.52 16.96
C ASP A 121 13.35 -17.12 17.25
N ARG A 122 13.32 -18.37 17.65
CA ARG A 122 12.08 -19.08 17.92
C ARG A 122 11.25 -18.49 19.07
N GLU A 123 11.88 -17.84 20.04
CA GLU A 123 11.16 -17.16 21.13
C GLU A 123 10.55 -15.84 20.63
N ASP A 124 11.27 -15.07 19.79
CA ASP A 124 10.72 -13.89 19.16
C ASP A 124 9.54 -14.25 18.23
N TRP A 125 9.66 -15.31 17.42
CA TRP A 125 8.56 -15.77 16.55
C TRP A 125 7.32 -16.15 17.37
N LYS A 126 7.51 -16.79 18.51
CA LYS A 126 6.43 -17.14 19.43
C LYS A 126 5.75 -15.89 19.99
N ASN A 127 6.53 -14.91 20.44
CA ASN A 127 6.01 -13.65 20.97
C ASN A 127 5.25 -12.87 19.90
N HIS A 128 5.79 -12.80 18.69
CA HIS A 128 5.13 -12.18 17.55
C HIS A 128 3.81 -12.89 17.22
N PHE A 129 3.81 -14.22 17.15
CA PHE A 129 2.59 -15.00 16.91
C PHE A 129 1.52 -14.73 17.97
N PHE A 130 1.87 -14.73 19.25
CA PHE A 130 0.89 -14.49 20.32
C PHE A 130 0.36 -13.06 20.33
N TYR A 131 1.16 -12.09 19.90
CA TYR A 131 0.65 -10.75 19.64
C TYR A 131 -0.37 -10.73 18.49
N LEU A 132 -0.11 -11.44 17.41
CA LEU A 132 -1.02 -11.52 16.26
C LEU A 132 -2.28 -12.36 16.57
N LEU A 133 -2.19 -13.36 17.43
CA LEU A 133 -3.28 -14.29 17.75
C LEU A 133 -4.53 -13.58 18.27
N GLN A 134 -4.39 -12.50 19.03
CA GLN A 134 -5.52 -11.71 19.51
C GLN A 134 -6.34 -11.11 18.37
N PHE A 135 -5.68 -10.70 17.30
CA PHE A 135 -6.32 -10.19 16.08
C PHE A 135 -6.93 -11.33 15.29
N PHE A 136 -6.22 -12.42 15.10
CA PHE A 136 -6.74 -13.61 14.40
C PHE A 136 -8.03 -14.15 15.01
N LYS A 137 -8.22 -14.00 16.31
CA LYS A 137 -9.44 -14.41 17.01
C LYS A 137 -10.57 -13.39 16.99
N ASP A 138 -10.36 -12.19 16.46
CA ASP A 138 -11.42 -11.19 16.33
C ASP A 138 -12.39 -11.60 15.20
N LYS A 139 -13.70 -11.45 15.45
CA LYS A 139 -14.75 -11.80 14.47
C LYS A 139 -14.69 -11.03 13.16
N ARG A 140 -14.03 -9.87 13.14
CA ARG A 140 -13.84 -9.01 11.96
C ARG A 140 -12.61 -9.41 11.13
N TYR A 141 -11.76 -10.31 11.66
CA TYR A 141 -10.57 -10.72 10.92
C TYR A 141 -10.94 -11.47 9.63
N ILE A 142 -10.27 -11.15 8.53
CA ILE A 142 -10.53 -11.79 7.25
C ILE A 142 -9.93 -13.19 7.25
N TYR A 143 -10.76 -14.17 6.88
CA TYR A 143 -10.40 -15.57 6.78
C TYR A 143 -10.51 -16.07 5.37
N GLU A 144 -9.56 -16.88 4.96
CA GLU A 144 -9.56 -17.62 3.70
C GLU A 144 -9.52 -19.13 3.97
N ASN A 145 -10.50 -19.87 3.42
CA ASN A 145 -10.63 -21.32 3.63
C ASN A 145 -10.63 -21.73 5.12
N GLY A 146 -11.17 -20.87 5.99
CA GLY A 146 -11.24 -21.08 7.44
C GLY A 146 -9.93 -20.86 8.18
N LYS A 147 -8.95 -20.18 7.57
CA LYS A 147 -7.67 -19.75 8.15
C LYS A 147 -7.57 -18.23 8.13
N PRO A 148 -7.02 -17.57 9.17
CA PRO A 148 -6.78 -16.12 9.14
C PRO A 148 -5.79 -15.77 8.02
N LEU A 149 -6.11 -14.73 7.24
CA LEU A 149 -5.28 -14.25 6.13
C LEU A 149 -4.17 -13.34 6.67
N PHE A 150 -2.91 -13.73 6.50
CA PHE A 150 -1.76 -12.93 6.93
C PHE A 150 -0.82 -12.62 5.76
N VAL A 151 -0.53 -11.32 5.58
CA VAL A 151 0.29 -10.85 4.47
C VAL A 151 1.71 -10.57 4.94
N ILE A 152 2.71 -11.02 4.19
CA ILE A 152 4.13 -10.70 4.39
C ILE A 152 4.57 -9.80 3.23
N TYR A 153 5.11 -8.63 3.56
CA TYR A 153 5.51 -7.63 2.58
C TYR A 153 6.71 -8.08 1.74
N ARG A 154 7.77 -8.60 2.39
CA ARG A 154 9.03 -8.99 1.76
C ARG A 154 9.51 -10.35 2.30
N PRO A 155 8.91 -11.47 1.87
CA PRO A 155 9.29 -12.79 2.37
C PRO A 155 10.75 -13.16 2.08
N GLU A 156 11.29 -12.69 0.97
CA GLU A 156 12.67 -12.95 0.54
C GLU A 156 13.75 -12.35 1.47
N LEU A 157 13.36 -11.46 2.37
CA LEU A 157 14.26 -10.89 3.37
C LEU A 157 14.36 -11.74 4.64
N ILE A 158 13.53 -12.76 4.80
CA ILE A 158 13.48 -13.64 5.97
C ILE A 158 14.31 -14.90 5.72
N PRO A 159 15.52 -15.02 6.30
CA PRO A 159 16.39 -16.16 6.03
C PRO A 159 15.81 -17.52 6.46
N THR A 160 15.03 -17.51 7.54
CA THR A 160 14.40 -18.69 8.17
C THR A 160 12.91 -18.78 7.88
N LEU A 161 12.46 -18.26 6.73
CA LEU A 161 11.04 -18.11 6.40
C LEU A 161 10.25 -19.41 6.59
N ARG A 162 10.71 -20.52 6.00
CA ARG A 162 10.01 -21.80 6.08
C ARG A 162 9.83 -22.27 7.51
N GLU A 163 10.92 -22.30 8.28
CA GLU A 163 10.90 -22.75 9.67
C GLU A 163 9.96 -21.88 10.52
N MET A 164 9.99 -20.58 10.33
CA MET A 164 9.13 -19.63 11.04
C MET A 164 7.64 -19.86 10.72
N LEU A 165 7.27 -19.99 9.44
CA LEU A 165 5.88 -20.18 9.04
C LEU A 165 5.33 -21.54 9.45
N GLU A 166 6.13 -22.59 9.36
CA GLU A 166 5.77 -23.92 9.86
C GLU A 166 5.54 -23.90 11.37
N TYR A 167 6.40 -23.20 12.12
CA TYR A 167 6.23 -23.02 13.55
C TYR A 167 4.96 -22.23 13.89
N TRP A 168 4.67 -21.15 13.17
CA TRP A 168 3.45 -20.39 13.36
C TRP A 168 2.19 -21.20 13.01
N ASN A 169 2.22 -22.03 11.99
CA ASN A 169 1.11 -22.93 11.68
C ASN A 169 0.87 -23.94 12.81
N LYS A 170 1.95 -24.48 13.41
CA LYS A 170 1.84 -25.35 14.58
C LYS A 170 1.19 -24.63 15.76
N LEU A 171 1.69 -23.43 16.11
CA LEU A 171 1.11 -22.60 17.17
C LEU A 171 -0.35 -22.24 16.89
N ALA A 172 -0.73 -21.96 15.66
CA ALA A 172 -2.10 -21.68 15.26
C ALA A 172 -3.01 -22.86 15.54
N MET A 173 -2.61 -24.07 15.16
CA MET A 173 -3.38 -25.30 15.43
C MET A 173 -3.49 -25.60 16.93
N GLU A 174 -2.41 -25.41 17.69
CA GLU A 174 -2.42 -25.58 19.16
C GLU A 174 -3.35 -24.57 19.85
N ASN A 175 -3.65 -23.43 19.21
CA ASN A 175 -4.54 -22.40 19.74
C ASN A 175 -5.95 -22.39 19.09
N GLY A 176 -6.34 -23.47 18.42
CA GLY A 176 -7.69 -23.70 17.91
C GLY A 176 -7.98 -23.12 16.54
N LEU A 177 -6.96 -22.66 15.79
CA LEU A 177 -7.08 -22.27 14.40
C LEU A 177 -6.79 -23.47 13.47
N LYS A 178 -7.22 -23.40 12.20
CA LYS A 178 -6.89 -24.41 11.18
C LYS A 178 -5.52 -24.21 10.52
N GLY A 179 -4.67 -23.39 11.06
CA GLY A 179 -3.44 -22.87 10.46
C GLY A 179 -3.62 -21.39 10.09
N ILE A 180 -2.71 -20.87 9.28
CA ILE A 180 -2.72 -19.49 8.76
C ILE A 180 -2.68 -19.56 7.22
N SER A 181 -3.47 -18.71 6.55
CA SER A 181 -3.37 -18.51 5.11
C SER A 181 -2.36 -17.41 4.86
N TYR A 182 -1.24 -17.75 4.22
CA TYR A 182 -0.17 -16.80 3.96
C TYR A 182 -0.29 -16.21 2.57
N MET A 183 -0.06 -14.90 2.49
CA MET A 183 -0.03 -14.12 1.26
C MET A 183 1.22 -13.23 1.26
N TYR A 184 1.77 -12.90 0.10
CA TYR A 184 2.88 -11.96 0.00
C TYR A 184 2.68 -10.92 -1.09
N GLN A 185 3.40 -9.78 -1.00
CA GLN A 185 3.34 -8.72 -2.01
C GLN A 185 4.44 -8.89 -3.06
N GLN A 186 4.04 -8.83 -4.34
CA GLN A 186 4.96 -8.79 -5.47
C GLN A 186 5.20 -7.36 -5.91
N HIS A 187 6.45 -6.91 -5.84
CA HIS A 187 6.91 -5.61 -6.32
C HIS A 187 7.57 -5.71 -7.71
N ASP A 188 8.00 -4.57 -8.25
CA ASP A 188 8.68 -4.45 -9.56
C ASP A 188 10.06 -5.13 -9.61
N TYR A 189 10.69 -5.37 -8.47
CA TYR A 189 11.91 -6.15 -8.40
C TYR A 189 11.54 -7.62 -8.16
N ASP A 190 11.93 -8.43 -9.09
CA ASP A 190 11.72 -9.87 -9.04
C ASP A 190 12.68 -10.50 -8.02
N HIS A 191 12.31 -10.46 -6.75
CA HIS A 191 13.08 -11.05 -5.67
C HIS A 191 12.58 -12.41 -5.20
N THR A 192 11.45 -12.86 -5.73
CA THR A 192 10.81 -14.12 -5.34
C THR A 192 11.41 -15.36 -6.00
N LYS A 193 12.69 -15.35 -6.31
CA LYS A 193 13.43 -16.56 -6.71
C LYS A 193 13.69 -17.55 -5.57
N ALA A 194 13.30 -17.20 -4.35
CA ALA A 194 13.28 -18.16 -3.27
C ALA A 194 12.19 -19.21 -3.56
N ASP A 195 12.52 -20.45 -3.33
CA ASP A 195 11.64 -21.62 -3.41
C ASP A 195 10.59 -21.57 -2.27
N THR A 196 9.65 -20.63 -2.42
CA THR A 196 8.61 -20.32 -1.43
C THR A 196 7.22 -20.67 -1.96
N GLY A 197 7.16 -21.27 -3.16
CA GLY A 197 5.90 -21.49 -3.86
C GLY A 197 4.88 -22.31 -3.10
N ASP A 198 5.31 -23.24 -2.24
CA ASP A 198 4.46 -24.08 -1.41
C ASP A 198 4.04 -23.45 -0.08
N LEU A 199 4.71 -22.36 0.37
CA LEU A 199 4.47 -21.72 1.65
C LEU A 199 3.31 -20.72 1.63
N PHE A 200 2.98 -20.19 0.45
CA PHE A 200 1.99 -19.14 0.28
C PHE A 200 0.77 -19.65 -0.50
N ASP A 201 -0.40 -19.31 -0.01
CA ASP A 201 -1.68 -19.57 -0.71
C ASP A 201 -1.94 -18.52 -1.80
N TYR A 202 -1.45 -17.28 -1.63
CA TYR A 202 -1.69 -16.15 -2.53
C TYR A 202 -0.48 -15.24 -2.69
N SER A 203 -0.45 -14.51 -3.82
CA SER A 203 0.51 -13.44 -4.07
C SER A 203 -0.22 -12.19 -4.62
N ILE A 204 0.00 -11.03 -4.02
CA ILE A 204 -0.61 -9.76 -4.44
C ILE A 204 0.27 -9.10 -5.49
N GLU A 205 -0.26 -8.78 -6.65
CA GLU A 205 0.40 -7.90 -7.61
C GLU A 205 0.31 -6.44 -7.14
N TYR A 206 1.26 -6.04 -6.30
CA TYR A 206 1.25 -4.72 -5.66
C TYR A 206 1.36 -3.57 -6.68
N GLN A 207 0.29 -2.78 -6.83
CA GLN A 207 0.26 -1.64 -7.75
C GLN A 207 0.40 -0.30 -7.00
N PRO A 208 1.07 0.72 -7.58
CA PRO A 208 1.67 0.75 -8.92
C PRO A 208 3.13 0.24 -8.96
N GLY A 209 3.61 -0.46 -7.93
CA GLY A 209 4.95 -1.05 -7.91
C GLY A 209 5.15 -2.01 -9.08
N ARG A 210 4.30 -3.03 -9.17
CA ARG A 210 4.39 -4.09 -10.19
C ARG A 210 4.42 -3.54 -11.63
N VAL A 211 3.55 -2.57 -11.95
CA VAL A 211 3.49 -2.02 -13.31
C VAL A 211 4.76 -1.29 -13.72
N LYS A 212 5.57 -0.80 -12.78
CA LYS A 212 6.84 -0.15 -13.08
C LYS A 212 7.81 -1.06 -13.81
N GLY A 213 7.81 -2.35 -13.51
CA GLY A 213 8.60 -3.36 -14.20
C GLY A 213 8.25 -3.55 -15.68
N TYR A 214 7.03 -3.16 -16.08
CA TYR A 214 6.55 -3.24 -17.45
C TYR A 214 6.83 -1.98 -18.29
N TYR A 215 7.41 -0.94 -17.69
CA TYR A 215 7.87 0.22 -18.44
C TYR A 215 9.24 -0.06 -19.06
N PRO A 216 9.47 0.36 -20.32
CA PRO A 216 10.79 0.25 -20.91
C PRO A 216 11.80 1.07 -20.10
N LYS A 217 13.03 0.58 -19.98
CA LYS A 217 14.11 1.26 -19.24
C LYS A 217 14.34 2.71 -19.75
N PHE A 218 14.03 2.97 -21.02
CA PHE A 218 13.98 4.30 -21.60
C PHE A 218 12.54 4.59 -22.06
N PRO A 219 11.84 5.59 -21.49
CA PRO A 219 10.46 5.88 -21.86
C PRO A 219 10.33 6.29 -23.31
N LYS A 220 9.36 5.73 -24.03
CA LYS A 220 8.98 6.14 -25.38
C LYS A 220 8.40 7.56 -25.36
N LYS A 221 8.36 8.24 -26.53
CA LYS A 221 7.83 9.61 -26.71
C LYS A 221 6.44 9.85 -26.10
N GLU A 222 5.59 8.82 -26.05
CA GLU A 222 4.23 8.90 -25.48
C GLU A 222 4.18 9.06 -23.96
N GLN A 223 5.21 8.58 -23.24
CA GLN A 223 5.37 8.79 -21.79
C GLN A 223 5.90 10.21 -21.49
N GLN A 224 6.27 10.98 -22.52
CA GLN A 224 6.85 12.31 -22.39
C GLN A 224 5.81 13.43 -22.32
N LYS A 225 4.49 13.13 -22.42
CA LYS A 225 3.42 14.16 -22.44
C LYS A 225 3.45 15.08 -21.22
N CYS A 226 4.01 14.63 -20.11
CA CYS A 226 4.14 15.44 -18.89
C CYS A 226 5.35 16.38 -18.90
N HIS A 227 6.40 15.98 -19.62
CA HIS A 227 7.64 16.75 -19.74
C HIS A 227 8.30 16.48 -21.10
N PRO A 228 8.28 17.44 -22.05
CA PRO A 228 8.79 17.20 -23.40
C PRO A 228 10.27 16.82 -23.47
N PHE A 229 11.02 16.95 -22.39
CA PHE A 229 12.46 16.68 -22.32
C PHE A 229 12.83 15.53 -21.36
N ILE A 230 11.93 14.57 -21.12
CA ILE A 230 12.17 13.53 -20.09
C ILE A 230 13.39 12.65 -20.40
N THR A 231 13.68 12.38 -21.66
CA THR A 231 14.86 11.57 -22.08
C THR A 231 16.16 12.33 -21.83
N ILE A 232 16.19 13.62 -22.19
CA ILE A 232 17.34 14.52 -21.92
C ILE A 232 17.54 14.61 -20.42
N ARG A 233 16.46 14.67 -19.66
CA ARG A 233 16.44 14.77 -18.21
C ARG A 233 16.93 13.49 -17.51
N ILE A 234 16.57 12.31 -18.01
CA ILE A 234 17.12 11.04 -17.52
C ILE A 234 18.63 11.00 -17.79
N GLY A 235 19.05 11.38 -18.98
CA GLY A 235 20.46 11.49 -19.33
C GLY A 235 21.22 12.48 -18.44
N LEU A 236 20.67 13.67 -18.23
CA LEU A 236 21.25 14.66 -17.32
C LEU A 236 21.29 14.18 -15.86
N ASN A 237 20.25 13.49 -15.38
CA ASN A 237 20.25 12.91 -14.03
C ASN A 237 21.30 11.80 -13.86
N LEU A 238 21.54 10.98 -14.88
CA LEU A 238 22.61 9.98 -14.85
C LEU A 238 23.98 10.66 -14.78
N ILE A 239 24.18 11.74 -15.53
CA ILE A 239 25.41 12.55 -15.50
C ILE A 239 25.58 13.25 -14.14
N VAL A 240 24.53 13.91 -13.64
CA VAL A 240 24.52 14.61 -12.34
C VAL A 240 24.78 13.65 -11.19
N ASN A 241 24.17 12.45 -11.22
CA ASN A 241 24.43 11.42 -10.21
C ASN A 241 25.86 10.87 -10.30
N LYS A 242 26.39 10.67 -11.52
CA LYS A 242 27.76 10.18 -11.74
C LYS A 242 28.83 11.19 -11.30
N LEU A 243 28.49 12.49 -11.43
CA LEU A 243 29.39 13.60 -11.05
C LEU A 243 29.18 14.09 -9.60
N HIS A 244 28.27 13.46 -8.83
CA HIS A 244 27.92 13.88 -7.45
C HIS A 244 27.48 15.37 -7.34
N LEU A 245 26.98 15.97 -8.41
CA LEU A 245 26.51 17.35 -8.41
C LEU A 245 25.14 17.48 -7.71
N LYS A 246 24.85 18.66 -7.15
CA LYS A 246 23.55 18.94 -6.51
C LYS A 246 22.41 18.69 -7.50
N GLN A 247 21.44 17.86 -7.09
CA GLN A 247 20.27 17.54 -7.91
C GLN A 247 19.47 18.82 -8.25
N THR A 248 19.16 18.96 -9.51
CA THR A 248 18.34 20.07 -10.02
C THR A 248 16.84 19.75 -9.83
N LYS A 249 15.97 20.79 -9.89
CA LYS A 249 14.49 20.66 -9.83
C LYS A 249 13.89 19.78 -10.94
N LEU A 250 14.70 19.29 -11.87
CA LEU A 250 14.34 18.53 -13.07
C LEU A 250 14.26 16.99 -12.83
N SER A 251 14.22 16.49 -11.61
CA SER A 251 14.42 15.06 -11.31
C SER A 251 13.15 14.22 -11.07
N SER A 252 11.95 14.79 -10.97
CA SER A 252 10.72 14.00 -10.82
C SER A 252 10.37 13.21 -12.10
N ILE A 253 9.89 11.99 -11.95
CA ILE A 253 9.48 11.13 -13.06
C ILE A 253 7.95 11.15 -13.11
N CYS A 254 7.40 11.50 -14.28
CA CYS A 254 5.96 11.49 -14.50
C CYS A 254 5.55 10.30 -15.39
N TYR A 255 4.49 9.64 -15.00
CA TYR A 255 3.85 8.56 -15.74
C TYR A 255 2.45 8.99 -16.16
N ASP A 256 1.97 8.52 -17.29
CA ASP A 256 0.59 8.70 -17.71
C ASP A 256 -0.30 7.66 -17.01
N TYR A 257 -1.39 8.11 -16.39
CA TYR A 257 -2.29 7.25 -15.63
C TYR A 257 -3.04 6.26 -16.53
N ASP A 258 -3.46 6.68 -17.71
CA ASP A 258 -4.16 5.81 -18.66
C ASP A 258 -3.21 4.72 -19.19
N ASP A 259 -1.94 5.07 -19.48
CA ASP A 259 -0.93 4.11 -19.91
C ASP A 259 -0.63 3.08 -18.80
N ALA A 260 -0.49 3.53 -17.56
CA ALA A 260 -0.30 2.63 -16.42
C ALA A 260 -1.43 1.61 -16.30
N TRP A 261 -2.67 2.07 -16.31
CA TRP A 261 -3.82 1.19 -16.20
C TRP A 261 -3.99 0.26 -17.40
N LYS A 262 -3.69 0.69 -18.61
CA LYS A 262 -3.67 -0.20 -19.80
C LYS A 262 -2.64 -1.33 -19.61
N ARG A 263 -1.49 -1.03 -19.03
CA ARG A 263 -0.47 -2.04 -18.73
C ARG A 263 -0.93 -2.99 -17.62
N ILE A 264 -1.48 -2.48 -16.51
CA ILE A 264 -2.04 -3.30 -15.44
C ILE A 264 -3.06 -4.28 -16.00
N LEU A 265 -4.01 -3.81 -16.80
CA LEU A 265 -5.04 -4.65 -17.43
C LEU A 265 -4.50 -5.62 -18.51
N SER A 266 -3.25 -5.48 -18.92
CA SER A 266 -2.59 -6.43 -19.83
C SER A 266 -1.74 -7.46 -19.13
N ILE A 267 -1.53 -7.34 -17.82
CA ILE A 267 -0.80 -8.34 -17.03
C ILE A 267 -1.67 -9.60 -16.94
N LYS A 268 -1.07 -10.73 -17.24
CA LYS A 268 -1.69 -12.02 -17.03
C LYS A 268 -1.21 -12.61 -15.71
N PRO A 269 -2.06 -13.35 -14.97
CA PRO A 269 -1.62 -14.01 -13.75
C PRO A 269 -0.43 -14.93 -14.03
N GLN A 270 0.57 -14.89 -13.16
CA GLN A 270 1.76 -15.75 -13.29
C GLN A 270 1.43 -17.21 -12.95
N ASP A 271 0.52 -17.39 -12.01
CA ASP A 271 0.01 -18.67 -11.54
C ASP A 271 -1.40 -18.48 -10.94
N GLU A 272 -1.98 -19.58 -10.48
CA GLU A 272 -3.30 -19.60 -9.83
C GLU A 272 -3.35 -18.89 -8.46
N LYS A 273 -2.20 -18.57 -7.85
CA LYS A 273 -2.10 -17.85 -6.57
C LYS A 273 -2.14 -16.34 -6.72
N ALA A 274 -1.93 -15.84 -7.94
CA ALA A 274 -1.89 -14.41 -8.21
C ALA A 274 -3.23 -13.74 -7.89
N VAL A 275 -3.17 -12.63 -7.15
CA VAL A 275 -4.29 -11.75 -6.83
C VAL A 275 -4.01 -10.39 -7.45
N PRO A 276 -4.91 -9.86 -8.29
CA PRO A 276 -4.67 -8.59 -8.95
C PRO A 276 -4.68 -7.43 -7.95
N GLY A 277 -3.76 -6.51 -8.14
CA GLY A 277 -3.71 -5.25 -7.41
C GLY A 277 -4.35 -4.11 -8.18
N ALA A 278 -4.70 -3.05 -7.46
CA ALA A 278 -5.18 -1.80 -8.01
C ALA A 278 -4.51 -0.61 -7.31
N PHE A 279 -4.55 0.58 -7.92
CA PHE A 279 -4.13 1.80 -7.25
C PHE A 279 -5.03 2.98 -7.60
N VAL A 280 -5.21 3.87 -6.64
CA VAL A 280 -6.06 5.06 -6.80
C VAL A 280 -5.31 6.15 -7.57
N ASP A 281 -4.16 6.52 -7.04
CA ASP A 281 -3.24 7.54 -7.53
C ASP A 281 -1.85 7.25 -6.96
N TRP A 282 -0.83 7.98 -7.43
CA TRP A 282 0.50 7.96 -6.85
C TRP A 282 1.22 9.27 -7.14
N ASP A 283 1.60 9.95 -6.08
CA ASP A 283 2.39 11.17 -6.10
C ASP A 283 3.15 11.30 -4.80
N ASN A 284 4.36 10.78 -4.75
CA ASN A 284 5.16 10.80 -3.53
C ASN A 284 5.99 12.09 -3.33
N THR A 285 5.53 13.20 -3.93
CA THR A 285 6.15 14.54 -3.77
C THR A 285 6.27 14.98 -2.31
N PRO A 286 5.32 14.70 -1.40
CA PRO A 286 5.47 15.07 0.01
C PRO A 286 6.75 14.51 0.63
N ARG A 287 7.10 13.25 0.32
CA ARG A 287 8.31 12.58 0.83
C ARG A 287 9.56 12.88 0.00
N TYR A 288 9.44 12.90 -1.33
CA TYR A 288 10.59 12.92 -2.25
C TYR A 288 10.80 14.24 -2.99
N LYS A 289 9.91 15.22 -2.81
CA LYS A 289 10.02 16.58 -3.39
C LYS A 289 10.29 16.52 -4.90
N SER A 290 11.34 17.19 -5.37
CA SER A 290 11.71 17.20 -6.79
C SER A 290 12.20 15.85 -7.36
N ARG A 291 12.34 14.81 -6.55
CA ARG A 291 12.72 13.45 -6.98
C ARG A 291 11.53 12.48 -6.97
N ALA A 292 10.34 13.01 -6.87
CA ALA A 292 9.12 12.22 -6.83
C ALA A 292 8.87 11.43 -8.11
N SER A 293 8.13 10.34 -7.98
CA SER A 293 7.41 9.70 -9.08
C SER A 293 5.94 10.05 -8.98
N ILE A 294 5.33 10.42 -10.11
CA ILE A 294 4.00 11.03 -10.15
C ILE A 294 3.22 10.43 -11.31
N TYR A 295 2.01 9.92 -11.05
CA TYR A 295 1.07 9.57 -12.10
C TYR A 295 0.18 10.77 -12.41
N GLN A 296 0.04 11.11 -13.68
CA GLN A 296 -0.72 12.28 -14.13
C GLN A 296 -1.97 11.89 -14.87
N GLY A 297 -2.99 12.76 -14.79
CA GLY A 297 -4.25 12.57 -15.48
C GLY A 297 -5.28 11.78 -14.69
N VAL A 298 -5.04 11.55 -13.40
CA VAL A 298 -6.00 10.89 -12.48
C VAL A 298 -7.26 11.72 -12.34
N THR A 299 -8.41 11.06 -12.50
CA THR A 299 -9.74 11.60 -12.20
C THR A 299 -10.64 10.50 -11.67
N PRO A 300 -11.69 10.82 -10.87
CA PRO A 300 -12.64 9.82 -10.42
C PRO A 300 -13.28 9.00 -11.55
N ALA A 301 -13.61 9.62 -12.67
CA ALA A 301 -14.20 8.94 -13.82
C ALA A 301 -13.25 7.93 -14.48
N LYS A 302 -11.96 8.27 -14.59
CA LYS A 302 -10.94 7.33 -15.10
C LYS A 302 -10.71 6.19 -14.11
N PHE A 303 -10.62 6.49 -12.83
CA PHE A 303 -10.47 5.49 -11.79
C PHE A 303 -11.63 4.50 -11.78
N GLU A 304 -12.90 4.99 -11.80
CA GLU A 304 -14.11 4.17 -11.96
C GLU A 304 -14.01 3.22 -13.16
N LYS A 305 -13.68 3.79 -14.34
CA LYS A 305 -13.56 3.04 -15.59
C LYS A 305 -12.53 1.90 -15.49
N TYR A 306 -11.36 2.19 -14.90
CA TYR A 306 -10.29 1.20 -14.84
C TYR A 306 -10.52 0.18 -13.73
N LEU A 307 -11.03 0.61 -12.58
CA LEU A 307 -11.39 -0.30 -11.50
C LEU A 307 -12.48 -1.29 -11.92
N ALA A 308 -13.52 -0.83 -12.63
CA ALA A 308 -14.54 -1.74 -13.16
C ALA A 308 -13.94 -2.80 -14.10
N LYS A 309 -12.97 -2.41 -14.94
CA LYS A 309 -12.27 -3.38 -15.78
C LYS A 309 -11.39 -4.33 -14.97
N GLN A 310 -10.73 -3.84 -13.90
CA GLN A 310 -9.90 -4.67 -13.05
C GLN A 310 -10.72 -5.68 -12.25
N ILE A 311 -11.94 -5.32 -11.84
CA ILE A 311 -12.87 -6.26 -11.19
C ILE A 311 -13.24 -7.39 -12.14
N ILE A 312 -13.60 -7.07 -13.40
CA ILE A 312 -13.87 -8.07 -14.42
C ILE A 312 -12.62 -8.95 -14.68
N HIS A 313 -11.45 -8.32 -14.80
CA HIS A 313 -10.18 -9.00 -15.01
C HIS A 313 -9.82 -9.94 -13.84
N ALA A 314 -10.07 -9.52 -12.59
CA ALA A 314 -9.91 -10.37 -11.41
C ALA A 314 -10.77 -11.64 -11.49
N ARG A 315 -12.04 -11.49 -11.87
CA ARG A 315 -12.98 -12.59 -11.97
C ARG A 315 -12.70 -13.51 -13.16
N GLU A 316 -12.45 -12.95 -14.34
CA GLU A 316 -12.39 -13.71 -15.60
C GLU A 316 -10.99 -14.28 -15.91
N ASP A 317 -9.94 -13.53 -15.64
CA ASP A 317 -8.57 -13.94 -15.94
C ASP A 317 -7.83 -14.54 -14.72
N TYR A 318 -8.03 -13.95 -13.51
CA TYR A 318 -7.37 -14.41 -12.28
C TYR A 318 -8.20 -15.45 -11.51
N HIS A 319 -9.52 -15.56 -11.79
CA HIS A 319 -10.46 -16.40 -11.03
C HIS A 319 -10.40 -16.09 -9.53
N LYS A 320 -10.38 -14.79 -9.19
CA LYS A 320 -10.33 -14.26 -7.82
C LYS A 320 -11.53 -13.35 -7.56
N ASP A 321 -12.02 -13.41 -6.33
CA ASP A 321 -13.08 -12.56 -5.78
C ASP A 321 -12.52 -11.41 -4.92
N MET A 322 -11.21 -11.21 -4.91
CA MET A 322 -10.53 -10.17 -4.15
C MET A 322 -9.57 -9.34 -5.00
N ILE A 323 -9.44 -8.06 -4.65
CA ILE A 323 -8.47 -7.10 -5.19
C ILE A 323 -7.86 -6.34 -4.02
N PHE A 324 -6.53 -6.26 -3.95
CA PHE A 324 -5.86 -5.38 -3.01
C PHE A 324 -5.57 -4.01 -3.65
N MET A 325 -5.95 -2.95 -2.96
CA MET A 325 -5.86 -1.59 -3.50
C MET A 325 -4.90 -0.72 -2.69
N PHE A 326 -3.99 -0.09 -3.36
CA PHE A 326 -3.14 0.98 -2.82
C PHE A 326 -3.82 2.34 -3.07
N ALA A 327 -4.28 3.07 -2.05
CA ALA A 327 -4.45 2.64 -0.67
C ALA A 327 -5.62 3.38 -0.07
N TRP A 328 -5.91 3.14 1.20
CA TRP A 328 -6.94 3.89 1.92
C TRP A 328 -6.47 5.31 2.22
N ASN A 329 -5.28 5.46 2.85
CA ASN A 329 -4.82 6.72 3.45
C ASN A 329 -3.31 7.01 3.29
N GLU A 330 -2.66 6.55 2.22
CA GLU A 330 -1.27 6.88 1.95
C GLU A 330 -1.10 8.29 1.38
N TRP A 331 -1.39 9.30 2.21
CA TRP A 331 -1.33 10.72 1.85
C TRP A 331 0.06 11.20 1.45
N GLY A 332 1.11 10.68 2.10
CA GLY A 332 2.51 10.99 1.79
C GLY A 332 2.98 10.49 0.44
N GLU A 333 2.29 9.50 -0.12
CA GLU A 333 2.54 8.93 -1.44
C GLU A 333 1.44 9.27 -2.45
N GLY A 334 0.43 10.04 -2.02
CA GLY A 334 -0.67 10.46 -2.87
C GLY A 334 -1.63 9.33 -3.28
N GLY A 335 -1.48 8.16 -2.67
CA GLY A 335 -2.33 7.00 -2.92
C GLY A 335 -3.41 6.89 -1.84
N TYR A 336 -4.51 7.59 -1.97
CA TYR A 336 -5.57 7.58 -0.96
C TYR A 336 -6.97 7.58 -1.59
N LEU A 337 -7.89 6.87 -0.94
CA LEU A 337 -9.32 6.88 -1.23
C LEU A 337 -10.08 7.90 -0.39
N GLU A 338 -9.53 8.30 0.75
CA GLU A 338 -10.15 9.26 1.65
C GLU A 338 -10.54 10.56 0.94
N PRO A 339 -11.64 11.22 1.36
CA PRO A 339 -12.12 12.42 0.69
C PRO A 339 -11.14 13.59 0.82
N ASP A 340 -10.95 14.32 -0.27
CA ASP A 340 -10.07 15.50 -0.37
C ASP A 340 -10.81 16.75 -0.86
N GLU A 341 -10.15 17.91 -0.74
CA GLU A 341 -10.73 19.19 -1.21
C GLU A 341 -10.87 19.26 -2.74
N LYS A 342 -10.13 18.43 -3.49
CA LYS A 342 -10.16 18.46 -4.95
C LYS A 342 -11.36 17.72 -5.52
N TYR A 343 -11.65 16.54 -5.00
CA TYR A 343 -12.65 15.63 -5.54
C TYR A 343 -13.79 15.31 -4.57
N GLY A 344 -13.72 15.81 -3.32
CA GLY A 344 -14.64 15.41 -2.26
C GLY A 344 -14.65 13.90 -2.09
N TYR A 345 -15.81 13.31 -2.11
CA TYR A 345 -16.00 11.85 -2.10
C TYR A 345 -15.88 11.18 -3.48
N GLY A 346 -15.32 11.87 -4.47
CA GLY A 346 -15.31 11.41 -5.87
C GLY A 346 -14.65 10.05 -6.08
N MET A 347 -13.52 9.78 -5.41
CA MET A 347 -12.81 8.49 -5.54
C MET A 347 -13.59 7.35 -4.89
N LEU A 348 -14.19 7.57 -3.72
CA LEU A 348 -15.06 6.60 -3.06
C LEU A 348 -16.32 6.30 -3.87
N LYS A 349 -16.94 7.35 -4.44
CA LYS A 349 -18.08 7.18 -5.37
C LYS A 349 -17.67 6.39 -6.62
N ALA A 350 -16.44 6.54 -7.08
CA ALA A 350 -15.92 5.79 -8.22
C ALA A 350 -15.79 4.29 -7.88
N VAL A 351 -15.32 3.94 -6.68
CA VAL A 351 -15.32 2.55 -6.21
C VAL A 351 -16.73 1.97 -6.19
N TYR A 352 -17.66 2.66 -5.53
CA TYR A 352 -19.05 2.23 -5.43
C TYR A 352 -19.70 1.98 -6.81
N ARG A 353 -19.50 2.92 -7.75
CA ARG A 353 -20.03 2.79 -9.11
C ARG A 353 -19.37 1.66 -9.89
N ALA A 354 -18.07 1.44 -9.72
CA ALA A 354 -17.37 0.33 -10.34
C ALA A 354 -17.93 -1.01 -9.86
N LEU A 355 -18.11 -1.18 -8.53
CA LEU A 355 -18.70 -2.37 -7.93
C LEU A 355 -20.16 -2.59 -8.41
N LYS A 356 -20.97 -1.54 -8.42
CA LYS A 356 -22.36 -1.63 -8.92
C LYS A 356 -22.41 -2.03 -10.41
N LYS A 357 -21.55 -1.43 -11.22
CA LYS A 357 -21.48 -1.69 -12.67
C LYS A 357 -21.07 -3.13 -13.00
N THR A 358 -20.29 -3.76 -12.13
CA THR A 358 -19.79 -5.12 -12.33
C THR A 358 -20.62 -6.19 -11.62
N GLY A 359 -21.70 -5.76 -10.92
CA GLY A 359 -22.64 -6.65 -10.22
C GLY A 359 -22.15 -7.15 -8.86
N GLU A 360 -21.13 -6.49 -8.27
CA GLU A 360 -20.58 -6.85 -6.96
C GLU A 360 -21.36 -6.26 -5.78
N LEU A 361 -22.24 -5.30 -6.04
CA LEU A 361 -23.17 -4.74 -5.05
C LEU A 361 -24.61 -4.93 -5.51
N GLU A 362 -25.45 -5.53 -4.69
CA GLU A 362 -26.89 -5.53 -4.86
C GLU A 362 -27.45 -4.10 -4.74
N ASN A 363 -28.58 -3.85 -5.40
CA ASN A 363 -29.18 -2.52 -5.47
C ASN A 363 -29.53 -1.96 -4.08
N GLU A 364 -29.23 -0.64 -3.89
CA GLU A 364 -29.64 0.25 -2.81
C GLU A 364 -28.86 0.22 -1.49
N ARG A 365 -27.72 0.96 -1.49
CA ARG A 365 -27.06 1.41 -0.24
C ARG A 365 -26.55 2.87 -0.25
N LEU A 366 -27.05 3.72 -1.18
CA LEU A 366 -26.75 5.18 -1.13
C LEU A 366 -28.02 5.99 -0.95
#